data_25b8c5b3e95539353fb32e5a247de94f
#
_entry.id   25b8c5b3e95539353fb32e5a247de94f
#
_cell.length_a   1.000
_cell.length_b   1.000
_cell.length_c   1.000
_cell.angle_alpha   90.00
_cell.angle_beta   90.00
_cell.angle_gamma   90.00
#
_symmetry.space_group_name_H-M   'P 1'
#
loop_
_entity.id
_entity.type
_entity.pdbx_description
1 polymer ?
#
loop_
_entity_poly.entity_id
_entity_poly.type
_entity_poly.pdbx_seq_one_letter_code
_entity_poly.pdbx_strand_id
1 'polypeptide(L)'
;MEQKFDENKFMQEYARNQRLKSLTLKGVLIFIISIVLLIPLLMLKTLVEDRKYNAQNVISLMGKAWGSDEFYTPSLNEKILPNKLELWVDLKYQERIKGIYKIPLYTAFVDFNASFNMENLSNFDENSIQFSNGNLKDLQFNILKDVLWVSGTLQLKGYDSFDANMQAKENIIHINSNATNPSFEYALPNDYSIDKKGFSAFYEFQNSISNDRVEKRRLSVEFYQGVDEYRLIDRIIKYGYLFIILTFLVLFLCELASKKNVILLQYAILGASLIVFYLMLLSFSERIGFNFAYLFSSLAIIIPLSLYTLSIMGQKRFAIVMATILFILYLCLFIMLKQDEYALLIGTFIAMFGIYAAMYFTRNLNKDYHQG
;
A
#
# COMPACT_ATOMS: atom_id res chain seq x y z
N MET A 1 5.51 71.26 -29.23
CA MET A 1 5.27 70.78 -27.86
C MET A 1 6.24 69.59 -27.63
N GLU A 2 7.38 69.87 -27.05
CA GLU A 2 8.34 68.80 -26.66
C GLU A 2 7.77 68.10 -25.43
N GLN A 3 7.49 66.83 -25.54
CA GLN A 3 7.20 65.99 -24.38
C GLN A 3 8.46 65.95 -23.51
N LYS A 4 8.46 66.65 -22.39
CA LYS A 4 9.50 66.55 -21.36
C LYS A 4 9.62 65.09 -21.00
N PHE A 5 10.77 64.49 -21.31
CA PHE A 5 11.11 63.10 -20.94
C PHE A 5 11.11 63.03 -19.41
N ASP A 6 10.17 62.25 -18.84
CA ASP A 6 10.04 62.08 -17.39
C ASP A 6 11.05 60.99 -16.93
N GLU A 7 12.24 61.45 -16.61
CA GLU A 7 13.37 60.61 -16.20
C GLU A 7 13.04 59.73 -14.99
N ASN A 8 12.20 60.24 -14.08
CA ASN A 8 11.74 59.50 -12.91
C ASN A 8 10.83 58.34 -13.30
N LYS A 9 9.95 58.51 -14.24
CA LYS A 9 9.08 57.47 -14.80
C LYS A 9 9.88 56.38 -15.50
N PHE A 10 10.85 56.78 -16.29
CA PHE A 10 11.73 55.84 -17.00
C PHE A 10 12.58 55.00 -16.04
N MET A 11 13.17 55.62 -14.99
CA MET A 11 13.95 54.90 -13.99
C MET A 11 13.11 53.95 -13.15
N GLN A 12 11.87 54.32 -12.83
CA GLN A 12 10.91 53.43 -12.14
C GLN A 12 10.52 52.24 -13.01
N GLU A 13 10.22 52.46 -14.29
CA GLU A 13 9.93 51.38 -15.24
C GLU A 13 11.13 50.42 -15.44
N TYR A 14 12.32 50.98 -15.57
CA TYR A 14 13.55 50.19 -15.70
C TYR A 14 13.80 49.32 -14.46
N ALA A 15 13.74 49.91 -13.26
CA ALA A 15 13.94 49.20 -12.00
C ALA A 15 12.88 48.07 -11.80
N ARG A 16 11.63 48.37 -12.21
CA ARG A 16 10.54 47.40 -12.17
C ARG A 16 10.77 46.23 -13.14
N ASN A 17 11.15 46.51 -14.40
CA ASN A 17 11.42 45.50 -15.41
C ASN A 17 12.62 44.60 -14.97
N GLN A 18 13.63 45.17 -14.35
CA GLN A 18 14.74 44.42 -13.75
C GLN A 18 14.25 43.50 -12.63
N ARG A 19 13.36 44.00 -11.74
CA ARG A 19 12.77 43.21 -10.66
C ARG A 19 11.90 42.07 -11.18
N LEU A 20 11.06 42.31 -12.18
CA LEU A 20 10.23 41.27 -12.80
C LEU A 20 11.09 40.21 -13.49
N LYS A 21 12.12 40.61 -14.23
CA LYS A 21 13.10 39.66 -14.83
C LYS A 21 13.80 38.82 -13.76
N SER A 22 14.18 39.42 -12.64
CA SER A 22 14.81 38.67 -11.54
C SER A 22 13.87 37.68 -10.87
N LEU A 23 12.57 38.04 -10.69
CA LEU A 23 11.54 37.15 -10.13
C LEU A 23 11.23 35.97 -11.05
N THR A 24 11.08 36.23 -12.38
CA THR A 24 10.84 35.16 -13.35
C THR A 24 12.02 34.21 -13.45
N LEU A 25 13.24 34.74 -13.50
CA LEU A 25 14.45 33.91 -13.47
C LEU A 25 14.52 33.04 -12.21
N LYS A 26 14.20 33.63 -11.05
CA LYS A 26 14.17 32.91 -9.79
C LYS A 26 13.09 31.81 -9.77
N GLY A 27 11.90 32.09 -10.28
CA GLY A 27 10.84 31.07 -10.43
C GLY A 27 11.29 29.89 -11.30
N VAL A 28 11.98 30.16 -12.42
CA VAL A 28 12.56 29.13 -13.28
C VAL A 28 13.63 28.32 -12.51
N LEU A 29 14.49 28.97 -11.76
CA LEU A 29 15.52 28.28 -10.98
C LEU A 29 14.91 27.41 -9.85
N ILE A 30 13.87 27.87 -9.17
CA ILE A 30 13.13 27.09 -8.18
C ILE A 30 12.51 25.84 -8.86
N PHE A 31 11.93 26.01 -10.04
CA PHE A 31 11.37 24.92 -10.80
C PHE A 31 12.44 23.89 -11.19
N ILE A 32 13.63 24.35 -11.63
CA ILE A 32 14.77 23.47 -11.90
C ILE A 32 15.21 22.71 -10.63
N ILE A 33 15.31 23.38 -9.49
CA ILE A 33 15.61 22.72 -8.20
C ILE A 33 14.56 21.66 -7.89
N SER A 34 13.27 21.95 -8.13
CA SER A 34 12.19 20.96 -7.93
C SER A 34 12.41 19.71 -8.79
N ILE A 35 12.82 19.87 -10.05
CA ILE A 35 13.12 18.75 -10.94
C ILE A 35 14.34 17.97 -10.46
N VAL A 36 15.40 18.66 -10.04
CA VAL A 36 16.61 18.01 -9.51
C VAL A 36 16.31 17.16 -8.28
N LEU A 37 15.39 17.63 -7.41
CA LEU A 37 14.96 16.87 -6.23
C LEU A 37 14.12 15.64 -6.56
N LEU A 38 13.60 15.48 -7.79
CA LEU A 38 12.98 14.23 -8.21
C LEU A 38 13.99 13.09 -8.32
N ILE A 39 15.28 13.39 -8.58
CA ILE A 39 16.33 12.36 -8.68
C ILE A 39 16.45 11.57 -7.36
N PRO A 40 16.70 12.17 -6.18
CA PRO A 40 16.74 11.43 -4.93
C PRO A 40 15.39 10.81 -4.58
N LEU A 41 14.26 11.40 -4.99
CA LEU A 41 12.95 10.81 -4.79
C LEU A 41 12.79 9.49 -5.59
N LEU A 42 13.28 9.43 -6.83
CA LEU A 42 13.31 8.22 -7.63
C LEU A 42 14.26 7.16 -7.04
N MET A 43 15.42 7.58 -6.52
CA MET A 43 16.33 6.67 -5.80
C MET A 43 15.69 6.07 -4.54
N LEU A 44 14.85 6.83 -3.85
CA LEU A 44 14.07 6.30 -2.72
C LEU A 44 13.08 5.21 -3.15
N LYS A 45 12.49 5.34 -4.33
CA LYS A 45 11.60 4.32 -4.86
C LYS A 45 12.33 2.98 -5.05
N THR A 46 13.52 3.00 -5.66
CA THR A 46 14.33 1.78 -5.80
C THR A 46 14.73 1.20 -4.44
N LEU A 47 15.07 2.05 -3.46
CA LEU A 47 15.37 1.60 -2.11
C LEU A 47 14.18 0.89 -1.45
N VAL A 48 12.95 1.40 -1.62
CA VAL A 48 11.72 0.77 -1.11
C VAL A 48 11.47 -0.56 -1.81
N GLU A 49 11.65 -0.63 -3.13
CA GLU A 49 11.53 -1.86 -3.91
C GLU A 49 12.53 -2.93 -3.44
N ASP A 50 13.79 -2.55 -3.21
CA ASP A 50 14.83 -3.45 -2.67
C ASP A 50 14.46 -3.95 -1.26
N ARG A 51 13.96 -3.08 -0.39
CA ARG A 51 13.51 -3.47 0.95
C ARG A 51 12.32 -4.43 0.90
N LYS A 52 11.34 -4.15 0.03
CA LYS A 52 10.19 -5.03 -0.21
C LYS A 52 10.65 -6.40 -0.71
N TYR A 53 11.54 -6.44 -1.69
CA TYR A 53 12.09 -7.69 -2.23
C TYR A 53 12.83 -8.51 -1.16
N ASN A 54 13.68 -7.84 -0.34
CA ASN A 54 14.37 -8.50 0.77
C ASN A 54 13.40 -9.05 1.81
N ALA A 55 12.32 -8.31 2.15
CA ALA A 55 11.28 -8.78 3.05
C ALA A 55 10.59 -10.04 2.51
N GLN A 56 10.18 -10.02 1.24
CA GLN A 56 9.54 -11.17 0.58
C GLN A 56 10.47 -12.39 0.53
N ASN A 57 11.75 -12.19 0.25
CA ASN A 57 12.75 -13.28 0.27
C ASN A 57 12.88 -13.91 1.66
N VAL A 58 12.97 -13.09 2.72
CA VAL A 58 13.05 -13.61 4.09
C VAL A 58 11.79 -14.36 4.46
N ILE A 59 10.61 -13.83 4.14
CA ILE A 59 9.31 -14.48 4.37
C ILE A 59 9.27 -15.84 3.64
N SER A 60 9.61 -15.87 2.35
CA SER A 60 9.62 -17.08 1.54
C SER A 60 10.59 -18.14 2.06
N LEU A 61 11.84 -17.75 2.39
CA LEU A 61 12.84 -18.71 2.91
C LEU A 61 12.41 -19.30 4.24
N MET A 62 11.92 -18.49 5.16
CA MET A 62 11.48 -18.96 6.48
C MET A 62 10.16 -19.71 6.40
N GLY A 63 9.25 -19.25 5.53
CA GLY A 63 7.97 -19.91 5.27
C GLY A 63 8.16 -21.31 4.70
N LYS A 64 9.01 -21.47 3.69
CA LYS A 64 9.34 -22.80 3.12
C LYS A 64 9.99 -23.72 4.13
N ALA A 65 10.81 -23.19 5.04
CA ALA A 65 11.39 -23.98 6.12
C ALA A 65 10.35 -24.42 7.18
N TRP A 66 9.24 -23.70 7.32
CA TRP A 66 8.11 -24.08 8.17
C TRP A 66 7.22 -25.11 7.51
N GLY A 67 6.84 -24.88 6.24
CA GLY A 67 6.00 -25.71 5.41
C GLY A 67 5.42 -24.90 4.25
N SER A 68 5.12 -25.59 3.17
CA SER A 68 4.47 -25.03 1.98
C SER A 68 3.40 -26.00 1.46
N ASP A 69 2.61 -26.53 2.40
CA ASP A 69 1.58 -27.52 2.09
C ASP A 69 0.34 -26.80 1.53
N GLU A 70 -0.15 -27.30 0.41
CA GLU A 70 -1.43 -26.88 -0.19
C GLU A 70 -2.45 -28.01 -0.02
N PHE A 71 -3.73 -27.65 0.09
CA PHE A 71 -4.80 -28.65 0.06
C PHE A 71 -5.17 -29.00 -1.37
N TYR A 72 -5.17 -30.29 -1.68
CA TYR A 72 -5.67 -30.84 -2.93
C TYR A 72 -6.85 -31.77 -2.63
N THR A 73 -7.89 -31.70 -3.45
CA THR A 73 -9.03 -32.61 -3.37
C THR A 73 -8.54 -34.06 -3.40
N PRO A 74 -8.94 -34.91 -2.44
CA PRO A 74 -8.61 -36.33 -2.47
C PRO A 74 -9.06 -36.98 -3.77
N SER A 75 -8.24 -37.82 -4.38
CA SER A 75 -8.57 -38.53 -5.63
C SER A 75 -8.20 -40.01 -5.55
N LEU A 76 -8.97 -40.83 -6.25
CA LEU A 76 -8.71 -42.25 -6.39
C LEU A 76 -7.99 -42.52 -7.72
N ASN A 77 -6.88 -43.28 -7.68
CA ASN A 77 -6.06 -43.63 -8.84
C ASN A 77 -5.71 -42.37 -9.72
N GLU A 78 -5.49 -41.21 -9.12
CA GLU A 78 -5.19 -39.94 -9.80
C GLU A 78 -6.29 -39.40 -10.76
N LYS A 79 -7.39 -40.14 -10.96
CA LYS A 79 -8.38 -39.83 -11.99
C LYS A 79 -9.81 -39.68 -11.47
N ILE A 80 -10.17 -40.43 -10.45
CA ILE A 80 -11.53 -40.42 -9.94
C ILE A 80 -11.65 -39.37 -8.85
N LEU A 81 -12.43 -38.34 -9.12
CA LEU A 81 -12.68 -37.23 -8.20
C LEU A 81 -13.98 -37.47 -7.40
N PRO A 82 -14.08 -36.91 -6.20
CA PRO A 82 -15.27 -37.08 -5.37
C PRO A 82 -16.48 -36.35 -5.98
N ASN A 83 -17.66 -36.92 -5.75
CA ASN A 83 -18.90 -36.24 -6.08
C ASN A 83 -19.18 -35.09 -5.13
N LYS A 84 -18.94 -35.30 -3.82
CA LYS A 84 -19.08 -34.29 -2.78
C LYS A 84 -17.85 -34.27 -1.90
N LEU A 85 -17.40 -33.06 -1.54
CA LEU A 85 -16.33 -32.82 -0.61
C LEU A 85 -16.76 -31.78 0.42
N GLU A 86 -16.69 -32.16 1.68
CA GLU A 86 -16.93 -31.28 2.81
C GLU A 86 -15.64 -31.09 3.58
N LEU A 87 -15.26 -29.82 3.86
CA LEU A 87 -14.05 -29.46 4.58
C LEU A 87 -14.39 -28.59 5.78
N TRP A 88 -13.79 -28.92 6.93
CA TRP A 88 -13.74 -28.06 8.10
C TRP A 88 -12.27 -27.73 8.37
N VAL A 89 -11.91 -26.46 8.19
CA VAL A 89 -10.53 -25.97 8.25
C VAL A 89 -10.37 -25.07 9.48
N ASP A 90 -9.54 -25.49 10.44
CA ASP A 90 -9.12 -24.68 11.59
C ASP A 90 -7.70 -24.18 11.34
N LEU A 91 -7.56 -22.89 10.97
CA LEU A 91 -6.30 -22.23 10.67
C LEU A 91 -5.74 -21.56 11.93
N LYS A 92 -4.72 -22.15 12.51
CA LYS A 92 -3.98 -21.53 13.63
C LYS A 92 -2.87 -20.66 13.11
N TYR A 93 -3.18 -19.37 12.98
CA TYR A 93 -2.24 -18.35 12.57
C TYR A 93 -1.30 -17.96 13.71
N GLN A 94 -0.02 -17.74 13.38
CA GLN A 94 1.00 -17.22 14.28
C GLN A 94 2.01 -16.36 13.52
N GLU A 95 2.48 -15.30 14.16
CA GLU A 95 3.59 -14.49 13.64
C GLU A 95 4.93 -14.94 14.26
N ARG A 96 5.96 -15.06 13.43
CA ARG A 96 7.34 -15.16 13.91
C ARG A 96 8.14 -13.95 13.45
N ILE A 97 9.00 -13.45 14.32
CA ILE A 97 9.83 -12.28 14.04
C ILE A 97 11.25 -12.75 13.73
N LYS A 98 11.81 -12.28 12.60
CA LYS A 98 13.22 -12.43 12.27
C LYS A 98 13.81 -11.06 11.89
N GLY A 99 14.63 -10.52 12.81
CA GLY A 99 15.12 -9.16 12.66
C GLY A 99 13.98 -8.13 12.73
N ILE A 100 13.77 -7.41 11.65
CA ILE A 100 12.66 -6.44 11.50
C ILE A 100 11.43 -7.03 10.80
N TYR A 101 11.54 -8.27 10.27
CA TYR A 101 10.49 -8.87 9.45
C TYR A 101 9.54 -9.73 10.28
N LYS A 102 8.26 -9.53 10.08
CA LYS A 102 7.18 -10.38 10.60
C LYS A 102 6.85 -11.44 9.55
N ILE A 103 6.87 -12.68 9.94
CA ILE A 103 6.65 -13.83 9.07
C ILE A 103 5.31 -14.45 9.43
N PRO A 104 4.29 -14.34 8.56
CA PRO A 104 3.02 -14.98 8.77
C PRO A 104 3.16 -16.49 8.55
N LEU A 105 2.86 -17.27 9.56
CA LEU A 105 2.88 -18.73 9.52
C LEU A 105 1.53 -19.26 9.97
N TYR A 106 1.12 -20.41 9.46
CA TYR A 106 -0.05 -21.10 9.96
C TYR A 106 0.15 -22.61 10.06
N THR A 107 -0.71 -23.23 10.87
CA THR A 107 -0.97 -24.65 10.84
C THR A 107 -2.46 -24.85 10.62
N ALA A 108 -2.82 -25.53 9.55
CA ALA A 108 -4.19 -25.86 9.23
C ALA A 108 -4.50 -27.30 9.68
N PHE A 109 -5.58 -27.46 10.42
CA PHE A 109 -6.20 -28.76 10.67
C PHE A 109 -7.42 -28.84 9.76
N VAL A 110 -7.36 -29.75 8.81
CA VAL A 110 -8.38 -29.91 7.76
C VAL A 110 -9.07 -31.26 7.97
N ASP A 111 -10.26 -31.22 8.57
CA ASP A 111 -11.13 -32.39 8.60
C ASP A 111 -11.88 -32.46 7.28
N PHE A 112 -11.78 -33.54 6.57
CA PHE A 112 -12.42 -33.72 5.28
C PHE A 112 -13.34 -34.93 5.26
N ASN A 113 -14.40 -34.83 4.45
CA ASN A 113 -15.32 -35.94 4.15
C ASN A 113 -15.61 -35.92 2.65
N ALA A 114 -15.14 -36.94 1.93
CA ALA A 114 -15.24 -37.05 0.48
C ALA A 114 -16.10 -38.28 0.09
N SER A 115 -17.02 -38.11 -0.85
CA SER A 115 -17.88 -39.21 -1.34
C SER A 115 -17.56 -39.58 -2.79
N PHE A 116 -17.45 -40.85 -3.08
CA PHE A 116 -17.16 -41.43 -4.40
C PHE A 116 -18.22 -42.46 -4.80
N ASN A 117 -18.68 -42.43 -6.05
CA ASN A 117 -19.60 -43.47 -6.59
C ASN A 117 -18.84 -44.76 -6.84
N MET A 118 -19.37 -45.86 -6.36
CA MET A 118 -18.77 -47.21 -6.51
C MET A 118 -18.90 -47.79 -7.91
N GLU A 119 -19.84 -47.28 -8.75
CA GLU A 119 -20.01 -47.76 -10.14
C GLU A 119 -18.71 -47.68 -10.97
N ASN A 120 -17.80 -46.82 -10.61
CA ASN A 120 -16.49 -46.63 -11.26
C ASN A 120 -15.33 -47.37 -10.52
N LEU A 121 -15.59 -48.13 -9.50
CA LEU A 121 -14.63 -48.71 -8.58
C LEU A 121 -14.70 -50.23 -8.57
N SER A 122 -14.32 -50.87 -9.67
CA SER A 122 -14.33 -52.32 -9.75
C SER A 122 -13.30 -53.04 -8.84
N ASN A 123 -12.23 -52.37 -8.40
CA ASN A 123 -11.24 -52.85 -7.44
C ASN A 123 -10.74 -51.68 -6.58
N PHE A 124 -11.43 -51.40 -5.47
CA PHE A 124 -10.99 -50.38 -4.52
C PHE A 124 -9.86 -50.93 -3.67
N ASP A 125 -8.71 -50.27 -3.68
CA ASP A 125 -7.61 -50.45 -2.74
C ASP A 125 -7.43 -49.16 -1.93
N GLU A 126 -7.32 -49.25 -0.62
CA GLU A 126 -7.10 -48.14 0.28
C GLU A 126 -5.83 -47.35 -0.08
N ASN A 127 -4.83 -47.99 -0.64
CA ASN A 127 -3.57 -47.39 -1.08
C ASN A 127 -3.73 -46.57 -2.39
N SER A 128 -4.88 -46.66 -3.07
CA SER A 128 -5.14 -45.94 -4.32
C SER A 128 -5.53 -44.49 -4.13
N ILE A 129 -5.75 -44.07 -2.88
CA ILE A 129 -6.16 -42.70 -2.57
C ILE A 129 -4.94 -41.79 -2.45
N GLN A 130 -4.97 -40.68 -3.18
CA GLN A 130 -3.97 -39.65 -3.09
C GLN A 130 -4.49 -38.46 -2.30
N PHE A 131 -3.64 -37.95 -1.44
CA PHE A 131 -3.89 -36.82 -0.57
C PHE A 131 -2.83 -35.73 -0.78
N SER A 132 -3.12 -34.54 -0.26
CA SER A 132 -2.16 -33.45 -0.14
C SER A 132 -0.91 -33.84 0.65
N ASN A 133 0.19 -33.17 0.39
CA ASN A 133 1.41 -33.29 1.20
C ASN A 133 1.12 -32.73 2.59
N GLY A 134 0.83 -33.59 3.53
CA GLY A 134 0.53 -33.22 4.90
C GLY A 134 0.58 -34.44 5.82
N ASN A 135 0.43 -34.19 7.10
CA ASN A 135 0.38 -35.30 8.07
C ASN A 135 -1.07 -35.77 8.18
N LEU A 136 -1.39 -36.90 7.52
CA LEU A 136 -2.71 -37.50 7.53
C LEU A 136 -2.90 -38.32 8.79
N LYS A 137 -4.05 -38.17 9.45
CA LYS A 137 -4.48 -38.89 10.66
C LYS A 137 -5.93 -39.32 10.52
N ASP A 138 -6.27 -40.35 11.30
CA ASP A 138 -7.65 -40.81 11.50
C ASP A 138 -8.41 -41.08 10.20
N LEU A 139 -7.71 -41.68 9.20
CA LEU A 139 -8.33 -42.06 7.93
C LEU A 139 -9.33 -43.19 8.13
N GLN A 140 -10.55 -42.98 7.66
CA GLN A 140 -11.66 -43.90 7.77
C GLN A 140 -12.35 -44.08 6.42
N PHE A 141 -12.76 -45.32 6.13
CA PHE A 141 -13.51 -45.69 4.95
C PHE A 141 -14.85 -46.29 5.36
N ASN A 142 -15.92 -45.81 4.75
CA ASN A 142 -17.25 -46.33 5.01
C ASN A 142 -17.99 -46.46 3.69
N ILE A 143 -18.52 -47.65 3.40
CA ILE A 143 -19.30 -47.90 2.20
C ILE A 143 -20.79 -47.96 2.57
N LEU A 144 -21.59 -47.09 2.00
CA LEU A 144 -23.01 -46.99 2.26
C LEU A 144 -23.79 -46.82 0.94
N LYS A 145 -24.68 -47.77 0.59
CA LYS A 145 -25.53 -47.68 -0.63
C LYS A 145 -24.75 -47.32 -1.90
N ASP A 146 -23.72 -48.08 -2.24
CA ASP A 146 -22.87 -47.89 -3.43
C ASP A 146 -22.10 -46.55 -3.48
N VAL A 147 -21.93 -45.90 -2.33
CA VAL A 147 -21.09 -44.70 -2.16
C VAL A 147 -19.97 -45.01 -1.17
N LEU A 148 -18.76 -44.78 -1.59
CA LEU A 148 -17.59 -44.80 -0.71
C LEU A 148 -17.40 -43.44 -0.06
N TRP A 149 -17.44 -43.39 1.25
CA TRP A 149 -17.12 -42.22 2.07
C TRP A 149 -15.71 -42.37 2.61
N VAL A 150 -14.91 -41.33 2.40
CA VAL A 150 -13.53 -41.26 2.90
C VAL A 150 -13.42 -40.03 3.77
N SER A 151 -13.11 -40.21 5.01
CA SER A 151 -12.92 -39.12 5.97
C SER A 151 -11.58 -39.22 6.69
N GLY A 152 -11.05 -38.09 7.12
CA GLY A 152 -9.79 -38.03 7.85
C GLY A 152 -9.44 -36.59 8.17
N THR A 153 -8.33 -36.43 8.94
CA THR A 153 -7.77 -35.12 9.33
C THR A 153 -6.40 -34.95 8.71
N LEU A 154 -6.21 -33.87 7.95
CA LEU A 154 -4.92 -33.46 7.41
C LEU A 154 -4.36 -32.29 8.22
N GLN A 155 -3.12 -32.43 8.68
CA GLN A 155 -2.39 -31.32 9.27
C GLN A 155 -1.44 -30.75 8.22
N LEU A 156 -1.73 -29.52 7.76
CA LEU A 156 -0.94 -28.79 6.78
C LEU A 156 -0.21 -27.63 7.46
N LYS A 157 0.98 -27.31 6.97
CA LYS A 157 1.75 -26.15 7.42
C LYS A 157 2.05 -25.25 6.24
N GLY A 158 1.84 -23.96 6.43
CA GLY A 158 2.13 -23.01 5.38
C GLY A 158 2.44 -21.62 5.91
N TYR A 159 2.64 -20.72 4.98
CA TYR A 159 2.93 -19.30 5.24
C TYR A 159 2.21 -18.46 4.20
N ASP A 160 2.05 -17.18 4.51
CA ASP A 160 1.50 -16.16 3.62
C ASP A 160 0.02 -16.38 3.23
N SER A 161 -0.30 -17.52 2.60
CA SER A 161 -1.65 -17.89 2.20
C SER A 161 -1.97 -19.35 2.48
N PHE A 162 -3.24 -19.64 2.80
CA PHE A 162 -3.79 -20.99 2.77
C PHE A 162 -4.44 -21.21 1.41
N ASP A 163 -3.89 -22.13 0.63
CA ASP A 163 -4.34 -22.47 -0.72
C ASP A 163 -5.04 -23.83 -0.76
N ALA A 164 -6.22 -23.85 -1.36
CA ALA A 164 -6.99 -25.08 -1.58
C ALA A 164 -7.42 -25.22 -3.05
N ASN A 165 -7.08 -26.37 -3.63
CA ASN A 165 -7.43 -26.73 -4.99
C ASN A 165 -8.63 -27.69 -4.97
N MET A 166 -9.80 -27.18 -5.34
CA MET A 166 -11.09 -27.85 -5.23
C MET A 166 -11.53 -28.43 -6.57
N GLN A 167 -11.69 -29.78 -6.60
CA GLN A 167 -12.07 -30.51 -7.83
C GLN A 167 -13.24 -31.50 -7.62
N ALA A 168 -13.92 -31.45 -6.46
CA ALA A 168 -15.16 -32.22 -6.31
C ALA A 168 -16.29 -31.60 -7.14
N LYS A 169 -17.33 -32.37 -7.51
CA LYS A 169 -18.49 -31.83 -8.18
C LYS A 169 -19.24 -30.84 -7.28
N GLU A 170 -19.44 -31.20 -6.01
CA GLU A 170 -20.00 -30.35 -4.97
C GLU A 170 -18.95 -30.10 -3.88
N ASN A 171 -18.79 -28.84 -3.48
CA ASN A 171 -17.80 -28.45 -2.49
C ASN A 171 -18.47 -27.59 -1.41
N ILE A 172 -18.27 -27.98 -0.16
CA ILE A 172 -18.71 -27.25 1.04
C ILE A 172 -17.49 -27.06 1.92
N ILE A 173 -17.18 -25.81 2.27
CA ILE A 173 -15.94 -25.51 3.01
C ILE A 173 -16.26 -24.52 4.12
N HIS A 174 -15.88 -24.89 5.34
CA HIS A 174 -15.92 -24.04 6.52
C HIS A 174 -14.48 -23.73 6.94
N ILE A 175 -14.12 -22.46 7.00
CA ILE A 175 -12.79 -22.01 7.42
C ILE A 175 -12.94 -21.15 8.67
N ASN A 176 -12.22 -21.50 9.73
CA ASN A 176 -12.10 -20.71 10.94
C ASN A 176 -10.63 -20.38 11.19
N SER A 177 -10.34 -19.17 11.63
CA SER A 177 -8.97 -18.74 11.94
C SER A 177 -8.94 -17.68 13.02
N ASN A 178 -7.85 -17.64 13.76
CA ASN A 178 -7.52 -16.55 14.67
C ASN A 178 -6.80 -15.36 13.99
N ALA A 179 -6.62 -15.38 12.66
CA ALA A 179 -6.12 -14.24 11.89
C ALA A 179 -7.19 -13.15 11.79
N THR A 180 -6.81 -11.89 11.98
CA THR A 180 -7.77 -10.77 12.06
C THR A 180 -7.97 -10.01 10.76
N ASN A 181 -7.11 -10.21 9.76
CA ASN A 181 -7.14 -9.50 8.50
C ASN A 181 -6.97 -10.47 7.32
N PRO A 182 -7.97 -11.32 7.01
CA PRO A 182 -7.91 -12.19 5.85
C PRO A 182 -8.17 -11.40 4.56
N SER A 183 -7.50 -11.79 3.46
CA SER A 183 -7.89 -11.44 2.10
C SER A 183 -8.33 -12.71 1.37
N PHE A 184 -9.51 -12.69 0.76
CA PHE A 184 -10.06 -13.82 0.01
C PHE A 184 -9.76 -13.62 -1.47
N GLU A 185 -9.00 -14.56 -2.06
CA GLU A 185 -8.60 -14.48 -3.46
C GLU A 185 -9.13 -15.68 -4.27
N TYR A 186 -9.29 -15.49 -5.57
CA TYR A 186 -9.81 -16.42 -6.57
C TYR A 186 -11.30 -16.79 -6.39
N ALA A 187 -11.78 -16.97 -5.16
CA ALA A 187 -13.19 -17.20 -4.87
C ALA A 187 -13.59 -16.42 -3.62
N LEU A 188 -14.68 -15.68 -3.71
CA LEU A 188 -15.28 -15.02 -2.55
C LEU A 188 -16.14 -16.01 -1.76
N PRO A 189 -16.13 -15.97 -0.41
CA PRO A 189 -17.02 -16.78 0.40
C PRO A 189 -18.49 -16.39 0.19
N ASN A 190 -19.38 -17.36 0.32
CA ASN A 190 -20.83 -17.13 0.30
C ASN A 190 -21.28 -16.36 1.54
N ASP A 191 -20.63 -16.64 2.69
CA ASP A 191 -20.82 -15.91 3.92
C ASP A 191 -19.49 -15.82 4.69
N TYR A 192 -19.26 -14.70 5.39
CA TYR A 192 -18.07 -14.53 6.23
C TYR A 192 -18.31 -13.54 7.36
N SER A 193 -17.57 -13.75 8.44
CA SER A 193 -17.48 -12.79 9.55
C SER A 193 -16.03 -12.55 9.93
N ILE A 194 -15.69 -11.30 10.22
CA ILE A 194 -14.35 -10.88 10.67
C ILE A 194 -14.52 -10.09 11.95
N ASP A 195 -13.84 -10.51 13.01
CA ASP A 195 -13.84 -9.83 14.29
C ASP A 195 -12.43 -9.67 14.88
N LYS A 196 -12.33 -9.14 16.11
CA LYS A 196 -11.03 -8.96 16.79
C LYS A 196 -10.36 -10.27 17.21
N LYS A 197 -11.05 -11.39 17.16
CA LYS A 197 -10.54 -12.70 17.58
C LYS A 197 -10.15 -13.57 16.40
N GLY A 198 -10.58 -13.19 15.18
CA GLY A 198 -10.30 -13.93 13.96
C GLY A 198 -11.38 -13.77 12.91
N PHE A 199 -11.46 -14.75 12.02
CA PHE A 199 -12.50 -14.79 10.98
C PHE A 199 -13.09 -16.19 10.85
N SER A 200 -14.32 -16.23 10.31
CA SER A 200 -14.94 -17.44 9.76
C SER A 200 -15.38 -17.17 8.32
N ALA A 201 -15.25 -18.16 7.45
CA ALA A 201 -15.68 -18.08 6.06
C ALA A 201 -16.36 -19.38 5.64
N PHE A 202 -17.44 -19.25 4.86
CA PHE A 202 -18.22 -20.35 4.33
C PHE A 202 -18.25 -20.29 2.82
N TYR A 203 -17.96 -21.42 2.17
CA TYR A 203 -18.03 -21.56 0.71
C TYR A 203 -18.89 -22.77 0.37
N GLU A 204 -19.78 -22.58 -0.59
CA GLU A 204 -20.60 -23.64 -1.19
C GLU A 204 -20.67 -23.39 -2.71
N PHE A 205 -20.20 -24.34 -3.50
CA PHE A 205 -20.23 -24.24 -4.95
C PHE A 205 -20.15 -25.59 -5.63
N GLN A 206 -20.65 -25.61 -6.85
CA GLN A 206 -20.55 -26.75 -7.77
C GLN A 206 -19.55 -26.42 -8.88
N ASN A 207 -18.72 -27.40 -9.23
CA ASN A 207 -17.78 -27.26 -10.34
C ASN A 207 -18.46 -27.76 -11.64
N SER A 208 -18.26 -27.03 -12.73
CA SER A 208 -18.71 -27.42 -14.06
C SER A 208 -17.96 -28.65 -14.54
N ILE A 209 -18.69 -29.53 -15.26
CA ILE A 209 -18.12 -30.70 -15.93
C ILE A 209 -18.05 -30.38 -17.40
N SER A 210 -16.83 -30.32 -17.96
CA SER A 210 -16.60 -30.13 -19.40
C SER A 210 -15.70 -31.24 -19.92
N ASN A 211 -16.12 -31.90 -21.03
CA ASN A 211 -15.35 -33.02 -21.64
C ASN A 211 -14.91 -34.08 -20.64
N ASP A 212 -15.79 -34.53 -19.77
CA ASP A 212 -15.56 -35.50 -18.68
C ASP A 212 -14.50 -35.07 -17.66
N ARG A 213 -14.15 -33.78 -17.59
CA ARG A 213 -13.25 -33.21 -16.60
C ARG A 213 -14.02 -32.24 -15.71
N VAL A 214 -13.83 -32.39 -14.41
CA VAL A 214 -14.30 -31.42 -13.42
C VAL A 214 -13.36 -30.21 -13.45
N GLU A 215 -13.94 -29.02 -13.55
CA GLU A 215 -13.19 -27.79 -13.52
C GLU A 215 -12.47 -27.64 -12.18
N LYS A 216 -11.19 -27.22 -12.23
CA LYS A 216 -10.39 -26.95 -11.03
C LYS A 216 -10.65 -25.52 -10.57
N ARG A 217 -11.19 -25.37 -9.35
CA ARG A 217 -11.36 -24.07 -8.72
C ARG A 217 -10.34 -23.92 -7.59
N ARG A 218 -9.55 -22.84 -7.63
CA ARG A 218 -8.65 -22.46 -6.56
C ARG A 218 -9.35 -21.53 -5.59
N LEU A 219 -9.06 -21.72 -4.31
CA LEU A 219 -9.45 -20.86 -3.21
C LEU A 219 -8.18 -20.50 -2.46
N SER A 220 -8.00 -19.22 -2.13
CA SER A 220 -6.87 -18.75 -1.35
C SER A 220 -7.35 -17.79 -0.28
N VAL A 221 -6.82 -17.96 0.93
CA VAL A 221 -6.99 -17.04 2.03
C VAL A 221 -5.60 -16.51 2.40
N GLU A 222 -5.32 -15.26 2.02
CA GLU A 222 -4.06 -14.61 2.33
C GLU A 222 -4.07 -13.97 3.72
N PHE A 223 -2.96 -14.11 4.43
CA PHE A 223 -2.74 -13.49 5.73
C PHE A 223 -1.93 -12.21 5.55
N TYR A 224 -2.64 -11.12 5.37
CA TYR A 224 -2.06 -9.83 5.05
C TYR A 224 -1.30 -9.25 6.23
N GLN A 225 0.05 -9.26 6.21
CA GLN A 225 0.86 -8.45 7.12
C GLN A 225 2.28 -8.19 6.57
N GLY A 226 2.79 -6.97 6.75
CA GLY A 226 4.19 -6.60 6.52
C GLY A 226 4.55 -6.07 5.12
N VAL A 227 3.90 -6.53 4.05
CA VAL A 227 4.14 -5.99 2.69
C VAL A 227 3.36 -4.70 2.46
N ASP A 228 2.28 -4.49 3.22
CA ASP A 228 1.43 -3.31 3.13
C ASP A 228 2.14 -2.01 3.47
N GLU A 229 3.06 -2.03 4.43
CA GLU A 229 3.82 -0.84 4.81
C GLU A 229 4.66 -0.32 3.65
N TYR A 230 5.34 -1.19 2.91
CA TYR A 230 6.11 -0.81 1.71
C TYR A 230 5.21 -0.32 0.58
N ARG A 231 4.02 -0.91 0.42
CA ARG A 231 3.03 -0.45 -0.56
C ARG A 231 2.54 0.95 -0.24
N LEU A 232 2.26 1.25 1.03
CA LEU A 232 1.89 2.59 1.47
C LEU A 232 3.02 3.59 1.21
N ILE A 233 4.28 3.23 1.50
CA ILE A 233 5.43 4.10 1.28
C ILE A 233 5.65 4.34 -0.22
N ASP A 234 5.55 3.32 -1.08
CA ASP A 234 5.64 3.49 -2.54
C ASP A 234 4.58 4.48 -3.06
N ARG A 235 3.37 4.40 -2.53
CA ARG A 235 2.28 5.34 -2.86
C ARG A 235 2.61 6.77 -2.43
N ILE A 236 3.17 6.97 -1.23
CA ILE A 236 3.62 8.30 -0.78
C ILE A 236 4.66 8.88 -1.72
N ILE A 237 5.63 8.07 -2.14
CA ILE A 237 6.69 8.52 -3.04
C ILE A 237 6.10 8.95 -4.39
N LYS A 238 5.09 8.26 -4.90
CA LYS A 238 4.39 8.64 -6.13
C LYS A 238 3.78 10.05 -6.08
N TYR A 239 3.32 10.50 -4.91
CA TYR A 239 2.79 11.85 -4.72
C TYR A 239 3.86 12.87 -4.28
N GLY A 240 5.10 12.43 -4.08
CA GLY A 240 6.19 13.25 -3.54
C GLY A 240 6.51 14.49 -4.35
N TYR A 241 6.39 14.42 -5.69
CA TYR A 241 6.60 15.58 -6.56
C TYR A 241 5.60 16.71 -6.27
N LEU A 242 4.34 16.39 -5.99
CA LEU A 242 3.30 17.37 -5.65
C LEU A 242 3.64 18.10 -4.36
N PHE A 243 4.17 17.36 -3.36
CA PHE A 243 4.62 17.92 -2.10
C PHE A 243 5.75 18.92 -2.26
N ILE A 244 6.78 18.57 -3.03
CA ILE A 244 7.92 19.45 -3.30
C ILE A 244 7.44 20.73 -3.98
N ILE A 245 6.64 20.60 -5.05
CA ILE A 245 6.14 21.75 -5.81
C ILE A 245 5.28 22.67 -4.94
N LEU A 246 4.34 22.11 -4.18
CA LEU A 246 3.44 22.91 -3.34
C LEU A 246 4.18 23.56 -2.17
N THR A 247 5.13 22.89 -1.54
CA THR A 247 5.93 23.48 -0.46
C THR A 247 6.76 24.64 -0.99
N PHE A 248 7.36 24.51 -2.16
CA PHE A 248 8.13 25.58 -2.79
C PHE A 248 7.22 26.73 -3.24
N LEU A 249 6.03 26.43 -3.74
CA LEU A 249 5.04 27.44 -4.06
C LEU A 249 4.67 28.28 -2.82
N VAL A 250 4.39 27.61 -1.69
CA VAL A 250 4.07 28.29 -0.42
C VAL A 250 5.21 29.19 0.04
N LEU A 251 6.45 28.68 0.01
CA LEU A 251 7.61 29.45 0.38
C LEU A 251 7.80 30.66 -0.55
N PHE A 252 7.62 30.48 -1.85
CA PHE A 252 7.70 31.57 -2.83
C PHE A 252 6.60 32.61 -2.62
N LEU A 253 5.37 32.20 -2.32
CA LEU A 253 4.29 33.12 -1.99
C LEU A 253 4.55 33.88 -0.67
N CYS A 254 5.12 33.23 0.35
CA CYS A 254 5.57 33.87 1.57
C CYS A 254 6.70 34.88 1.30
N GLU A 255 7.63 34.58 0.43
CA GLU A 255 8.71 35.47 0.00
C GLU A 255 8.14 36.72 -0.68
N LEU A 256 7.21 36.56 -1.63
CA LEU A 256 6.54 37.69 -2.30
C LEU A 256 5.78 38.56 -1.29
N ALA A 257 5.05 37.96 -0.35
CA ALA A 257 4.26 38.68 0.65
C ALA A 257 5.11 39.37 1.72
N SER A 258 6.25 38.78 2.09
CA SER A 258 7.16 39.32 3.12
C SER A 258 8.12 40.40 2.58
N LYS A 259 8.23 40.52 1.26
CA LYS A 259 9.23 41.36 0.57
C LYS A 259 10.69 41.03 0.99
N LYS A 260 10.91 39.83 1.54
CA LYS A 260 12.24 39.31 1.88
C LYS A 260 12.79 38.52 0.70
N ASN A 261 14.10 38.48 0.56
CA ASN A 261 14.74 37.74 -0.52
C ASN A 261 15.27 36.41 0.03
N VAL A 262 14.69 35.30 -0.39
CA VAL A 262 15.13 33.94 -0.02
C VAL A 262 16.19 33.49 -1.00
N ILE A 263 17.33 32.99 -0.52
CA ILE A 263 18.43 32.51 -1.35
C ILE A 263 18.08 31.13 -1.92
N LEU A 264 18.49 30.83 -3.16
CA LEU A 264 18.24 29.54 -3.80
C LEU A 264 18.74 28.34 -2.99
N LEU A 265 19.86 28.48 -2.27
CA LEU A 265 20.38 27.47 -1.36
C LEU A 265 19.37 27.11 -0.26
N GLN A 266 18.59 28.08 0.23
CA GLN A 266 17.56 27.84 1.24
C GLN A 266 16.40 27.02 0.70
N TYR A 267 16.02 27.22 -0.57
CA TYR A 267 15.06 26.34 -1.27
C TYR A 267 15.61 24.92 -1.41
N ALA A 268 16.88 24.76 -1.77
CA ALA A 268 17.51 23.45 -1.89
C ALA A 268 17.55 22.69 -0.55
N ILE A 269 17.93 23.37 0.56
CA ILE A 269 17.95 22.77 1.91
C ILE A 269 16.53 22.37 2.34
N LEU A 270 15.54 23.23 2.09
CA LEU A 270 14.14 22.95 2.36
C LEU A 270 13.66 21.71 1.58
N GLY A 271 13.98 21.67 0.29
CA GLY A 271 13.64 20.50 -0.54
C GLY A 271 14.34 19.22 -0.10
N ALA A 272 15.61 19.30 0.27
CA ALA A 272 16.35 18.16 0.81
C ALA A 272 15.70 17.62 2.10
N SER A 273 15.19 18.50 2.97
CA SER A 273 14.50 18.07 4.19
C SER A 273 13.20 17.29 3.88
N LEU A 274 12.49 17.64 2.79
CA LEU A 274 11.32 16.88 2.35
C LEU A 274 11.70 15.45 1.91
N ILE A 275 12.88 15.26 1.32
CA ILE A 275 13.38 13.91 0.99
C ILE A 275 13.70 13.12 2.26
N VAL A 276 14.27 13.77 3.28
CA VAL A 276 14.55 13.13 4.58
C VAL A 276 13.28 12.58 5.23
N PHE A 277 12.12 13.23 5.04
CA PHE A 277 10.82 12.68 5.50
C PHE A 277 10.61 11.24 5.05
N TYR A 278 10.82 10.95 3.76
CA TYR A 278 10.60 9.61 3.19
C TYR A 278 11.59 8.58 3.75
N LEU A 279 12.86 8.99 3.95
CA LEU A 279 13.87 8.13 4.58
C LEU A 279 13.50 7.81 6.04
N MET A 280 13.06 8.81 6.80
CA MET A 280 12.61 8.61 8.18
C MET A 280 11.38 7.69 8.21
N LEU A 281 10.41 7.95 7.34
CA LEU A 281 9.19 7.14 7.26
C LEU A 281 9.52 5.68 6.96
N LEU A 282 10.39 5.40 5.98
CA LEU A 282 10.83 4.04 5.66
C LEU A 282 11.53 3.38 6.86
N SER A 283 12.49 4.09 7.48
CA SER A 283 13.29 3.55 8.58
C SER A 283 12.46 3.26 9.84
N PHE A 284 11.50 4.14 10.17
CA PHE A 284 10.69 3.97 11.37
C PHE A 284 9.50 3.04 11.16
N SER A 285 8.90 2.98 9.96
CA SER A 285 7.76 2.10 9.69
C SER A 285 8.09 0.63 9.97
N GLU A 286 9.29 0.20 9.62
CA GLU A 286 9.78 -1.17 9.87
C GLU A 286 9.88 -1.54 11.37
N ARG A 287 9.88 -0.55 12.28
CA ARG A 287 10.08 -0.78 13.72
C ARG A 287 8.83 -0.48 14.57
N ILE A 288 8.17 0.63 14.30
CA ILE A 288 7.06 1.13 15.12
C ILE A 288 5.71 1.11 14.39
N GLY A 289 5.69 0.55 13.16
CA GLY A 289 4.53 0.52 12.31
C GLY A 289 4.25 1.85 11.60
N PHE A 290 3.54 1.77 10.48
CA PHE A 290 3.35 2.90 9.55
C PHE A 290 2.72 4.14 10.21
N ASN A 291 1.66 3.99 11.01
CA ASN A 291 0.91 5.14 11.54
C ASN A 291 1.78 6.02 12.47
N PHE A 292 2.51 5.40 13.40
CA PHE A 292 3.39 6.14 14.31
C PHE A 292 4.62 6.70 13.59
N ALA A 293 5.19 5.95 12.66
CA ALA A 293 6.30 6.40 11.83
C ALA A 293 5.90 7.63 11.01
N TYR A 294 4.71 7.63 10.42
CA TYR A 294 4.19 8.76 9.66
C TYR A 294 4.02 10.02 10.52
N LEU A 295 3.36 9.88 11.68
CA LEU A 295 3.16 10.99 12.61
C LEU A 295 4.50 11.58 13.05
N PHE A 296 5.44 10.72 13.47
CA PHE A 296 6.76 11.17 13.94
C PHE A 296 7.55 11.86 12.83
N SER A 297 7.62 11.25 11.65
CA SER A 297 8.36 11.81 10.50
C SER A 297 7.76 13.12 10.01
N SER A 298 6.42 13.25 9.98
CA SER A 298 5.76 14.50 9.57
C SER A 298 6.06 15.64 10.55
N LEU A 299 5.97 15.39 11.86
CA LEU A 299 6.30 16.39 12.88
C LEU A 299 7.78 16.78 12.85
N ALA A 300 8.67 15.81 12.65
CA ALA A 300 10.12 16.04 12.53
C ALA A 300 10.49 16.92 11.33
N ILE A 301 9.61 17.08 10.34
CA ILE A 301 9.81 17.98 9.20
C ILE A 301 9.04 19.30 9.38
N ILE A 302 7.76 19.24 9.78
CA ILE A 302 6.92 20.44 9.92
C ILE A 302 7.55 21.43 10.91
N ILE A 303 8.01 20.96 12.07
CA ILE A 303 8.54 21.84 13.13
C ILE A 303 9.81 22.57 12.68
N PRO A 304 10.89 21.87 12.24
CA PRO A 304 12.11 22.57 11.81
C PRO A 304 11.90 23.47 10.60
N LEU A 305 11.06 23.05 9.60
CA LEU A 305 10.78 23.89 8.45
C LEU A 305 10.07 25.19 8.83
N SER A 306 9.13 25.11 9.75
CA SER A 306 8.40 26.29 10.23
C SER A 306 9.29 27.24 11.01
N LEU A 307 10.18 26.71 11.87
CA LEU A 307 11.21 27.48 12.58
C LEU A 307 12.23 28.11 11.62
N TYR A 308 12.62 27.36 10.59
CA TYR A 308 13.53 27.87 9.57
C TYR A 308 12.88 29.00 8.76
N THR A 309 11.60 28.86 8.40
CA THR A 309 10.83 29.92 7.76
C THR A 309 10.72 31.17 8.65
N LEU A 310 10.55 30.99 9.97
CA LEU A 310 10.59 32.10 10.94
C LEU A 310 11.91 32.84 10.90
N SER A 311 13.02 32.10 10.88
CA SER A 311 14.38 32.68 10.83
C SER A 311 14.62 33.46 9.54
N ILE A 312 14.16 32.95 8.39
CA ILE A 312 14.32 33.60 7.08
C ILE A 312 13.44 34.86 6.97
N MET A 313 12.16 34.72 7.32
CA MET A 313 11.17 35.80 7.12
C MET A 313 11.14 36.81 8.26
N GLY A 314 11.61 36.44 9.45
CA GLY A 314 11.65 37.30 10.64
C GLY A 314 10.27 37.63 11.23
N GLN A 315 9.19 36.98 10.79
CA GLN A 315 7.82 37.23 11.21
C GLN A 315 7.08 35.94 11.52
N LYS A 316 6.52 35.82 12.73
CA LYS A 316 5.79 34.62 13.21
C LYS A 316 4.64 34.22 12.31
N ARG A 317 3.94 35.16 11.68
CA ARG A 317 2.81 34.88 10.77
C ARG A 317 3.17 33.96 9.61
N PHE A 318 4.33 34.14 8.99
CA PHE A 318 4.77 33.31 7.87
C PHE A 318 5.17 31.90 8.31
N ALA A 319 5.78 31.77 9.50
CA ALA A 319 6.06 30.47 10.10
C ALA A 319 4.76 29.70 10.42
N ILE A 320 3.76 30.37 10.96
CA ILE A 320 2.43 29.77 11.23
C ILE A 320 1.76 29.33 9.93
N VAL A 321 1.76 30.20 8.90
CA VAL A 321 1.21 29.85 7.57
C VAL A 321 1.90 28.62 7.00
N MET A 322 3.24 28.57 7.05
CA MET A 322 4.02 27.41 6.59
C MET A 322 3.65 26.15 7.39
N ALA A 323 3.63 26.22 8.73
CA ALA A 323 3.25 25.10 9.59
C ALA A 323 1.85 24.56 9.27
N THR A 324 0.87 25.48 9.14
CA THR A 324 -0.53 25.13 8.87
C THR A 324 -0.68 24.45 7.50
N ILE A 325 -0.04 25.00 6.46
CA ILE A 325 -0.15 24.44 5.11
C ILE A 325 0.56 23.07 5.04
N LEU A 326 1.75 22.94 5.62
CA LEU A 326 2.44 21.66 5.69
C LEU A 326 1.60 20.63 6.47
N PHE A 327 1.03 21.02 7.61
CA PHE A 327 0.17 20.12 8.38
C PHE A 327 -1.03 19.63 7.55
N ILE A 328 -1.72 20.53 6.85
CA ILE A 328 -2.83 20.19 5.96
C ILE A 328 -2.36 19.26 4.83
N LEU A 329 -1.23 19.55 4.19
CA LEU A 329 -0.67 18.71 3.12
C LEU A 329 -0.35 17.29 3.64
N TYR A 330 0.32 17.17 4.78
CA TYR A 330 0.62 15.86 5.37
C TYR A 330 -0.64 15.13 5.82
N LEU A 331 -1.65 15.84 6.35
CA LEU A 331 -2.94 15.25 6.72
C LEU A 331 -3.68 14.73 5.48
N CYS A 332 -3.76 15.53 4.41
CA CYS A 332 -4.37 15.11 3.15
C CYS A 332 -3.67 13.87 2.57
N LEU A 333 -2.33 13.85 2.60
CA LEU A 333 -1.55 12.70 2.13
C LEU A 333 -1.85 11.45 2.97
N PHE A 334 -1.95 11.57 4.29
CA PHE A 334 -2.33 10.45 5.15
C PHE A 334 -3.71 9.89 4.81
N ILE A 335 -4.69 10.77 4.55
CA ILE A 335 -6.04 10.36 4.14
C ILE A 335 -6.01 9.65 2.79
N MET A 336 -5.26 10.18 1.80
CA MET A 336 -5.10 9.57 0.48
C MET A 336 -4.50 8.15 0.54
N LEU A 337 -3.69 7.88 1.56
CA LEU A 337 -3.08 6.55 1.74
C LEU A 337 -4.06 5.54 2.31
N LYS A 338 -4.94 5.98 3.19
CA LYS A 338 -5.94 5.11 3.84
C LYS A 338 -7.10 4.75 2.90
N GLN A 339 -7.36 5.58 1.89
CA GLN A 339 -8.51 5.42 0.98
C GLN A 339 -8.04 5.45 -0.47
N ASP A 340 -7.91 4.26 -1.07
CA ASP A 340 -7.41 4.09 -2.44
C ASP A 340 -8.29 4.77 -3.48
N GLU A 341 -9.61 4.68 -3.31
CA GLU A 341 -10.60 5.17 -4.26
C GLU A 341 -10.61 6.71 -4.39
N TYR A 342 -10.29 7.45 -3.31
CA TYR A 342 -10.34 8.90 -3.30
C TYR A 342 -8.99 9.58 -3.54
N ALA A 343 -7.91 8.82 -3.69
CA ALA A 343 -6.56 9.39 -3.82
C ALA A 343 -6.42 10.36 -4.99
N LEU A 344 -6.94 10.01 -6.17
CA LEU A 344 -6.92 10.86 -7.36
C LEU A 344 -7.73 12.14 -7.15
N LEU A 345 -8.92 12.02 -6.56
CA LEU A 345 -9.82 13.15 -6.31
C LEU A 345 -9.19 14.15 -5.33
N ILE A 346 -8.65 13.68 -4.21
CA ILE A 346 -7.97 14.52 -3.21
C ILE A 346 -6.74 15.20 -3.83
N GLY A 347 -5.92 14.47 -4.60
CA GLY A 347 -4.76 15.02 -5.30
C GLY A 347 -5.12 16.12 -6.28
N THR A 348 -6.22 15.95 -7.03
CA THR A 348 -6.74 16.95 -7.96
C THR A 348 -7.20 18.21 -7.23
N PHE A 349 -7.92 18.10 -6.11
CA PHE A 349 -8.33 19.27 -5.30
C PHE A 349 -7.12 20.01 -4.75
N ILE A 350 -6.11 19.30 -4.21
CA ILE A 350 -4.88 19.92 -3.70
C ILE A 350 -4.18 20.71 -4.82
N ALA A 351 -4.03 20.13 -6.01
CA ALA A 351 -3.43 20.80 -7.16
C ALA A 351 -4.25 22.05 -7.59
N MET A 352 -5.57 21.92 -7.65
CA MET A 352 -6.48 23.03 -7.99
C MET A 352 -6.36 24.19 -7.00
N PHE A 353 -6.40 23.91 -5.69
CA PHE A 353 -6.23 24.93 -4.66
C PHE A 353 -4.85 25.59 -4.73
N GLY A 354 -3.78 24.81 -5.00
CA GLY A 354 -2.44 25.35 -5.22
C GLY A 354 -2.40 26.33 -6.39
N ILE A 355 -3.01 25.99 -7.52
CA ILE A 355 -3.11 26.87 -8.70
C ILE A 355 -3.93 28.13 -8.37
N TYR A 356 -5.08 27.99 -7.69
CA TYR A 356 -5.90 29.15 -7.32
C TYR A 356 -5.18 30.09 -6.35
N ALA A 357 -4.44 29.53 -5.38
CA ALA A 357 -3.61 30.33 -4.50
C ALA A 357 -2.54 31.10 -5.30
N ALA A 358 -1.84 30.43 -6.22
CA ALA A 358 -0.86 31.07 -7.10
C ALA A 358 -1.50 32.21 -7.92
N MET A 359 -2.65 31.97 -8.56
CA MET A 359 -3.39 32.98 -9.33
C MET A 359 -3.81 34.15 -8.44
N TYR A 360 -4.30 33.90 -7.24
CA TYR A 360 -4.73 34.95 -6.31
C TYR A 360 -3.58 35.87 -5.90
N PHE A 361 -2.44 35.31 -5.52
CA PHE A 361 -1.28 36.09 -5.08
C PHE A 361 -0.56 36.78 -6.24
N THR A 362 -0.58 36.21 -7.44
CA THR A 362 0.09 36.78 -8.61
C THR A 362 -0.76 37.84 -9.33
N ARG A 363 -2.10 37.88 -9.12
CA ARG A 363 -3.01 38.81 -9.79
C ARG A 363 -2.65 40.28 -9.62
N ASN A 364 -2.05 40.67 -8.50
CA ASN A 364 -1.70 42.04 -8.17
C ASN A 364 -0.27 42.41 -8.59
N LEU A 365 0.54 41.48 -9.07
CA LEU A 365 1.88 41.78 -9.56
C LEU A 365 1.86 42.76 -10.73
N ASN A 366 0.74 42.83 -11.48
CA ASN A 366 0.52 43.81 -12.56
C ASN A 366 -0.25 45.07 -12.14
N LYS A 367 -0.96 45.07 -10.98
CA LYS A 367 -1.76 46.24 -10.57
C LYS A 367 -0.94 47.40 -10.02
N ASP A 368 0.23 47.14 -9.51
CA ASP A 368 1.24 48.17 -9.22
C ASP A 368 1.69 48.88 -10.50
N TYR A 369 1.13 48.46 -11.65
CA TYR A 369 1.37 49.00 -13.01
C TYR A 369 0.59 50.29 -13.31
N HIS A 370 -0.59 50.50 -12.70
CA HIS A 370 -1.52 51.59 -13.06
C HIS A 370 -1.69 52.66 -12.01
N GLN A 371 -1.01 52.59 -10.87
CA GLN A 371 -1.15 53.59 -9.78
C GLN A 371 0.18 54.31 -9.44
N GLY A 372 1.08 54.47 -10.41
CA GLY A 372 2.26 55.33 -10.28
C GLY A 372 2.33 56.38 -11.38
#